data_9251f7433bf38227472dffbf462a8ffa
#
_entry.id   9251f7433bf38227472dffbf462a8ffa
#
_cell.length_a   1.000
_cell.length_b   1.000
_cell.length_c   1.000
_cell.angle_alpha   90.00
_cell.angle_beta   90.00
_cell.angle_gamma   90.00
#
_symmetry.space_group_name_H-M   'P 1'
#
loop_
_entity.id
_entity.type
_entity.pdbx_description
1 polymer ?
#
loop_
_entity_poly.entity_id
_entity_poly.type
_entity_poly.pdbx_seq_one_letter_code
_entity_poly.pdbx_strand_id
1 'polypeptide(L)'
;MELFYHGTSALFKTFDMAHVLEGDGKAKFGYGIYVTEAYTSAAHYAYNKKRPENKSYYVYTLEIPDMTADNHLFSCRPVHPSIIQRTEKALGEQIPAEATTVGKYFRKYVGNKLTGKEGTIKKLISCADLDAEKSAAKFFCEIGLEYFAWPQAQTNPDGPTNRVVLNIDKIHIVRIDKVELDPKRFQLIEGSEEEVSLDSF
;
A
#
# COMPACT_ATOMS: atom_id res chain seq x y z
N MET A 1 15.37 0.70 9.57
CA MET A 1 14.28 0.08 8.75
C MET A 1 13.23 -0.45 9.70
N GLU A 2 11.96 -0.33 9.34
CA GLU A 2 10.82 -0.78 10.14
C GLU A 2 10.33 -2.14 9.66
N LEU A 3 9.81 -2.97 10.60
CA LEU A 3 9.22 -4.28 10.27
C LEU A 3 7.73 -4.13 9.95
N PHE A 4 7.34 -4.70 8.83
CA PHE A 4 5.96 -4.76 8.36
C PHE A 4 5.61 -6.16 7.89
N TYR A 5 4.32 -6.41 7.72
CA TYR A 5 3.80 -7.73 7.35
C TYR A 5 2.95 -7.65 6.09
N HIS A 6 3.08 -8.66 5.24
CA HIS A 6 2.26 -8.85 4.04
C HIS A 6 1.65 -10.25 4.04
N GLY A 7 0.34 -10.34 3.96
CA GLY A 7 -0.39 -11.61 3.91
C GLY A 7 -0.78 -11.99 2.47
N THR A 8 -0.53 -13.22 2.09
CA THR A 8 -0.83 -13.74 0.75
C THR A 8 -1.08 -15.25 0.76
N SER A 9 -1.79 -15.74 -0.26
CA SER A 9 -1.94 -17.18 -0.53
C SER A 9 -0.90 -17.73 -1.51
N ALA A 10 0.04 -16.91 -1.95
CA ALA A 10 1.12 -17.29 -2.87
C ALA A 10 2.47 -17.28 -2.16
N LEU A 11 3.33 -18.26 -2.50
CA LEU A 11 4.70 -18.32 -2.03
C LEU A 11 5.64 -17.85 -3.15
N PHE A 12 6.48 -16.86 -2.86
CA PHE A 12 7.42 -16.26 -3.82
C PHE A 12 8.67 -15.72 -3.12
N LYS A 13 9.79 -15.56 -3.87
CA LYS A 13 11.04 -15.00 -3.35
C LYS A 13 11.14 -13.48 -3.44
N THR A 14 10.45 -12.89 -4.40
CA THR A 14 10.53 -11.45 -4.68
C THR A 14 9.15 -10.90 -5.00
N PHE A 15 8.90 -9.67 -4.60
CA PHE A 15 7.70 -8.97 -5.00
C PHE A 15 7.76 -8.56 -6.47
N ASP A 16 6.61 -8.64 -7.16
CA ASP A 16 6.47 -8.18 -8.54
C ASP A 16 5.19 -7.33 -8.66
N MET A 17 5.36 -6.14 -9.24
CA MET A 17 4.25 -5.21 -9.47
C MET A 17 3.20 -5.76 -10.46
N ALA A 18 3.56 -6.75 -11.30
CA ALA A 18 2.62 -7.41 -12.20
C ALA A 18 1.50 -8.14 -11.45
N HIS A 19 1.77 -8.62 -10.23
CA HIS A 19 0.81 -9.35 -9.39
C HIS A 19 0.01 -8.47 -8.43
N VAL A 20 0.23 -7.16 -8.46
CA VAL A 20 -0.58 -6.22 -7.66
C VAL A 20 -2.04 -6.31 -8.08
N LEU A 21 -2.96 -6.47 -7.11
CA LEU A 21 -4.40 -6.65 -7.28
C LEU A 21 -4.88 -8.05 -7.72
N GLU A 22 -4.00 -9.05 -7.79
CA GLU A 22 -4.45 -10.45 -7.97
C GLU A 22 -5.17 -10.99 -6.72
N GLY A 23 -4.89 -10.42 -5.54
CA GLY A 23 -5.61 -10.69 -4.30
C GLY A 23 -7.00 -10.06 -4.26
N ASP A 24 -7.62 -10.07 -3.08
CA ASP A 24 -8.97 -9.52 -2.84
C ASP A 24 -8.98 -7.97 -2.91
N GLY A 25 -7.79 -7.36 -2.92
CA GLY A 25 -7.58 -5.92 -2.86
C GLY A 25 -8.08 -5.18 -4.10
N LYS A 26 -8.67 -4.00 -3.82
CA LYS A 26 -8.89 -2.95 -4.81
C LYS A 26 -7.84 -1.87 -4.52
N ALA A 27 -7.38 -1.13 -5.52
CA ALA A 27 -6.45 -0.01 -5.35
C ALA A 27 -7.07 1.19 -4.57
N LYS A 28 -7.80 0.88 -3.49
CA LYS A 28 -8.55 1.87 -2.69
C LYS A 28 -7.64 2.91 -2.06
N PHE A 29 -6.46 2.49 -1.64
CA PHE A 29 -5.48 3.34 -0.97
C PHE A 29 -4.26 3.64 -1.86
N GLY A 30 -4.29 3.24 -3.14
CA GLY A 30 -3.23 3.42 -4.13
C GLY A 30 -2.76 2.11 -4.74
N TYR A 31 -1.92 2.20 -5.75
CA TYR A 31 -1.32 1.05 -6.43
C TYR A 31 0.06 0.76 -5.87
N GLY A 32 0.36 -0.48 -5.49
CA GLY A 32 1.62 -0.94 -4.92
C GLY A 32 1.43 -2.13 -3.97
N ILE A 33 2.45 -2.47 -3.21
CA ILE A 33 2.44 -3.59 -2.27
C ILE A 33 1.87 -3.13 -0.92
N TYR A 34 0.77 -3.76 -0.51
CA TYR A 34 0.07 -3.47 0.74
C TYR A 34 0.75 -4.17 1.91
N VAL A 35 1.12 -3.42 2.94
CA VAL A 35 1.74 -3.93 4.16
C VAL A 35 1.08 -3.32 5.39
N THR A 36 1.18 -4.00 6.53
CA THR A 36 0.60 -3.59 7.82
C THR A 36 1.58 -3.81 8.97
N GLU A 37 1.48 -3.00 10.02
CA GLU A 37 2.23 -3.20 11.26
C GLU A 37 1.72 -4.38 12.10
N ALA A 38 0.51 -4.89 11.83
CA ALA A 38 -0.10 -5.97 12.61
C ALA A 38 0.00 -7.32 11.88
N TYR A 39 0.75 -8.26 12.45
CA TYR A 39 0.91 -9.63 11.94
C TYR A 39 -0.43 -10.34 11.74
N THR A 40 -1.33 -10.25 12.73
CA THR A 40 -2.67 -10.86 12.66
C THR A 40 -3.54 -10.28 11.55
N SER A 41 -3.38 -8.98 11.25
CA SER A 41 -4.05 -8.36 10.11
C SER A 41 -3.50 -8.88 8.78
N ALA A 42 -2.17 -9.04 8.67
CA ALA A 42 -1.57 -9.64 7.48
C ALA A 42 -2.07 -11.07 7.28
N ALA A 43 -2.09 -11.89 8.33
CA ALA A 43 -2.63 -13.25 8.26
C ALA A 43 -4.09 -13.28 7.78
N HIS A 44 -4.95 -12.39 8.28
CA HIS A 44 -6.32 -12.26 7.80
C HIS A 44 -6.39 -11.92 6.29
N TYR A 45 -5.53 -11.03 5.81
CA TYR A 45 -5.46 -10.67 4.38
C TYR A 45 -4.83 -11.75 3.49
N ALA A 46 -4.19 -12.77 4.06
CA ALA A 46 -3.69 -13.91 3.29
C ALA A 46 -4.83 -14.73 2.67
N TYR A 47 -6.03 -14.70 3.26
CA TYR A 47 -7.20 -15.30 2.65
C TYR A 47 -7.64 -14.54 1.40
N ASN A 48 -7.69 -15.25 0.28
CA ASN A 48 -8.11 -14.69 -0.99
C ASN A 48 -9.49 -15.23 -1.41
N LYS A 49 -10.50 -14.39 -1.35
CA LYS A 49 -11.89 -14.74 -1.73
C LYS A 49 -12.06 -15.12 -3.20
N LYS A 50 -11.15 -14.65 -4.06
CA LYS A 50 -11.18 -14.99 -5.50
C LYS A 50 -10.59 -16.38 -5.79
N ARG A 51 -9.84 -16.95 -4.84
CA ARG A 51 -9.21 -18.26 -4.94
C ARG A 51 -9.47 -19.08 -3.65
N PRO A 52 -10.73 -19.38 -3.33
CA PRO A 52 -11.09 -20.03 -2.06
C PRO A 52 -10.57 -21.49 -1.98
N GLU A 53 -10.21 -22.09 -3.11
CA GLU A 53 -9.56 -23.41 -3.20
C GLU A 53 -8.12 -23.40 -2.69
N ASN A 54 -7.46 -22.25 -2.71
CA ASN A 54 -6.11 -22.11 -2.19
C ASN A 54 -6.14 -22.09 -0.66
N LYS A 55 -5.61 -23.13 -0.04
CA LYS A 55 -5.60 -23.34 1.42
C LYS A 55 -4.23 -23.11 2.05
N SER A 56 -3.27 -22.64 1.30
CA SER A 56 -1.97 -22.25 1.83
C SER A 56 -1.97 -20.73 2.05
N TYR A 57 -1.61 -20.31 3.25
CA TYR A 57 -1.55 -18.90 3.64
C TYR A 57 -0.17 -18.60 4.18
N TYR A 58 0.37 -17.45 3.79
CA TYR A 58 1.71 -17.04 4.16
C TYR A 58 1.68 -15.61 4.70
N VAL A 59 2.49 -15.36 5.71
CA VAL A 59 2.78 -14.02 6.22
C VAL A 59 4.26 -13.75 6.03
N TYR A 60 4.55 -12.73 5.25
CA TYR A 60 5.89 -12.22 5.00
C TYR A 60 6.22 -11.16 6.03
N THR A 61 7.30 -11.33 6.76
CA THR A 61 7.92 -10.28 7.56
C THR A 61 8.91 -9.52 6.67
N LEU A 62 8.72 -8.22 6.58
CA LEU A 62 9.41 -7.36 5.64
C LEU A 62 10.15 -6.25 6.39
N GLU A 63 11.37 -5.96 5.99
CA GLU A 63 12.03 -4.69 6.28
C GLU A 63 11.77 -3.71 5.14
N ILE A 64 11.29 -2.52 5.49
CA ILE A 64 11.04 -1.42 4.55
C ILE A 64 11.68 -0.14 5.10
N PRO A 65 11.98 0.88 4.27
CA PRO A 65 12.53 2.16 4.74
C PRO A 65 11.66 2.82 5.82
N ASP A 66 12.30 3.60 6.69
CA ASP A 66 11.57 4.35 7.72
C ASP A 66 10.69 5.43 7.09
N MET A 67 9.52 5.65 7.68
CA MET A 67 8.62 6.70 7.23
C MET A 67 9.07 8.05 7.78
N THR A 68 9.31 9.02 6.89
CA THR A 68 9.67 10.40 7.23
C THR A 68 8.52 11.36 6.88
N ALA A 69 8.58 12.60 7.36
CA ALA A 69 7.52 13.57 7.12
C ALA A 69 7.26 13.87 5.63
N ASP A 70 8.27 13.65 4.76
CA ASP A 70 8.26 14.07 3.37
C ASP A 70 8.44 12.92 2.35
N ASN A 71 8.41 11.65 2.80
CA ASN A 71 8.49 10.49 1.91
C ASN A 71 7.17 9.73 1.76
N HIS A 72 6.05 10.28 2.24
CA HIS A 72 4.75 9.60 2.16
C HIS A 72 3.56 10.56 2.00
N LEU A 73 2.45 10.03 1.49
CA LEU A 73 1.14 10.67 1.56
C LEU A 73 0.27 9.94 2.59
N PHE A 74 -0.12 10.65 3.66
CA PHE A 74 -1.05 10.11 4.63
C PHE A 74 -2.49 10.42 4.22
N SER A 75 -3.33 9.40 4.09
CA SER A 75 -4.65 9.50 3.43
C SER A 75 -5.59 10.54 4.02
N CYS A 76 -5.50 10.78 5.34
CA CYS A 76 -6.39 11.69 6.08
C CYS A 76 -5.66 12.88 6.72
N ARG A 77 -4.40 13.14 6.37
CA ARG A 77 -3.62 14.28 6.87
C ARG A 77 -3.23 15.20 5.72
N PRO A 78 -2.99 16.51 6.00
CA PRO A 78 -2.49 17.46 5.03
C PRO A 78 -1.18 16.96 4.39
N VAL A 79 -0.99 17.32 3.14
CA VAL A 79 0.23 16.98 2.40
C VAL A 79 1.38 17.85 2.88
N HIS A 80 2.55 17.25 3.09
CA HIS A 80 3.74 17.99 3.50
C HIS A 80 4.16 18.98 2.42
N PRO A 81 4.53 20.25 2.78
CA PRO A 81 4.84 21.30 1.79
C PRO A 81 5.93 20.92 0.80
N SER A 82 6.97 20.18 1.21
CA SER A 82 8.04 19.75 0.30
C SER A 82 7.55 18.75 -0.76
N ILE A 83 6.53 17.94 -0.46
CA ILE A 83 5.91 17.03 -1.45
C ILE A 83 5.12 17.85 -2.47
N ILE A 84 4.36 18.84 -2.02
CA ILE A 84 3.62 19.75 -2.91
C ILE A 84 4.61 20.42 -3.87
N GLN A 85 5.67 21.02 -3.33
CA GLN A 85 6.69 21.71 -4.13
C GLN A 85 7.36 20.79 -5.16
N ARG A 86 7.74 19.57 -4.76
CA ARG A 86 8.33 18.57 -5.70
C ARG A 86 7.34 18.20 -6.79
N THR A 87 6.07 18.02 -6.43
CA THR A 87 5.01 17.67 -7.37
C THR A 87 4.74 18.81 -8.37
N GLU A 88 4.59 20.04 -7.89
CA GLU A 88 4.39 21.23 -8.74
C GLU A 88 5.56 21.42 -9.71
N LYS A 89 6.79 21.27 -9.22
CA LYS A 89 7.99 21.33 -10.07
C LYS A 89 7.98 20.26 -11.17
N ALA A 90 7.60 19.03 -10.82
CA ALA A 90 7.59 17.92 -11.76
C ALA A 90 6.44 18.01 -12.78
N LEU A 91 5.28 18.53 -12.38
CA LEU A 91 4.13 18.73 -13.26
C LEU A 91 4.21 20.02 -14.08
N GLY A 92 5.01 21.01 -13.65
CA GLY A 92 5.08 22.35 -14.27
C GLY A 92 3.83 23.21 -14.02
N GLU A 93 3.00 22.85 -13.05
CA GLU A 93 1.77 23.58 -12.70
C GLU A 93 1.56 23.67 -11.19
N GLN A 94 0.83 24.68 -10.72
CA GLN A 94 0.44 24.79 -9.32
C GLN A 94 -0.74 23.86 -9.01
N ILE A 95 -0.73 23.30 -7.80
CA ILE A 95 -1.77 22.39 -7.35
C ILE A 95 -2.81 23.17 -6.53
N PRO A 96 -4.10 22.99 -6.82
CA PRO A 96 -5.17 23.65 -6.06
C PRO A 96 -5.14 23.27 -4.58
N ALA A 97 -5.37 24.25 -3.71
CA ALA A 97 -5.32 24.07 -2.25
C ALA A 97 -6.27 22.94 -1.77
N GLU A 98 -7.44 22.81 -2.39
CA GLU A 98 -8.40 21.76 -2.06
C GLU A 98 -7.82 20.34 -2.25
N ALA A 99 -6.94 20.17 -3.25
CA ALA A 99 -6.30 18.88 -3.50
C ALA A 99 -5.21 18.54 -2.47
N THR A 100 -4.63 19.55 -1.78
CA THR A 100 -3.56 19.35 -0.79
C THR A 100 -4.04 19.13 0.64
N THR A 101 -5.35 19.24 0.87
CA THR A 101 -5.96 19.12 2.21
C THR A 101 -5.73 17.77 2.88
N VAL A 102 -5.68 16.69 2.09
CA VAL A 102 -5.34 15.35 2.56
C VAL A 102 -4.65 14.54 1.48
N GLY A 103 -3.75 13.62 1.86
CA GLY A 103 -2.97 12.83 0.91
C GLY A 103 -3.82 12.01 -0.06
N LYS A 104 -5.01 11.54 0.36
CA LYS A 104 -5.95 10.84 -0.53
C LYS A 104 -6.42 11.71 -1.70
N TYR A 105 -6.72 12.97 -1.46
CA TYR A 105 -7.19 13.89 -2.51
C TYR A 105 -6.04 14.26 -3.45
N PHE A 106 -4.87 14.51 -2.87
CA PHE A 106 -3.66 14.82 -3.60
C PHE A 106 -3.28 13.72 -4.59
N ARG A 107 -3.22 12.47 -4.11
CA ARG A 107 -2.93 11.31 -4.95
C ARG A 107 -3.90 11.19 -6.12
N LYS A 108 -5.22 11.30 -5.86
CA LYS A 108 -6.24 11.18 -6.89
C LYS A 108 -6.16 12.32 -7.90
N TYR A 109 -5.96 13.55 -7.43
CA TYR A 109 -5.79 14.72 -8.29
C TYR A 109 -4.63 14.51 -9.26
N VAL A 110 -3.46 14.19 -8.74
CA VAL A 110 -2.24 13.98 -9.54
C VAL A 110 -2.44 12.82 -10.53
N GLY A 111 -2.96 11.69 -10.09
CA GLY A 111 -3.22 10.55 -10.96
C GLY A 111 -4.19 10.87 -12.11
N ASN A 112 -5.27 11.59 -11.82
CA ASN A 112 -6.22 12.02 -12.84
C ASN A 112 -5.59 13.03 -13.83
N LYS A 113 -4.77 13.96 -13.36
CA LYS A 113 -4.05 14.90 -14.22
C LYS A 113 -3.09 14.16 -15.16
N LEU A 114 -2.29 13.22 -14.63
CA LEU A 114 -1.34 12.43 -15.40
C LEU A 114 -2.01 11.56 -16.49
N THR A 115 -3.26 11.18 -16.27
CA THR A 115 -4.05 10.42 -17.26
C THR A 115 -4.92 11.31 -18.17
N GLY A 116 -4.69 12.62 -18.17
CA GLY A 116 -5.38 13.57 -19.05
C GLY A 116 -6.85 13.79 -18.71
N LYS A 117 -7.30 13.43 -17.48
CA LYS A 117 -8.68 13.66 -17.09
C LYS A 117 -8.92 15.14 -16.78
N GLU A 118 -10.03 15.62 -17.28
CA GLU A 118 -10.50 16.99 -17.09
C GLU A 118 -11.74 17.05 -16.21
N GLY A 119 -11.94 18.18 -15.56
CA GLY A 119 -13.14 18.42 -14.75
C GLY A 119 -12.91 19.38 -13.60
N THR A 120 -13.92 19.54 -12.77
CA THR A 120 -13.80 20.33 -11.54
C THR A 120 -12.84 19.66 -10.56
N ILE A 121 -12.19 20.45 -9.70
CA ILE A 121 -11.32 19.92 -8.65
C ILE A 121 -12.04 18.87 -7.81
N LYS A 122 -13.29 19.14 -7.42
CA LYS A 122 -14.12 18.20 -6.68
C LYS A 122 -14.24 16.82 -7.37
N LYS A 123 -14.38 16.79 -8.70
CA LYS A 123 -14.41 15.54 -9.47
C LYS A 123 -13.06 14.84 -9.46
N LEU A 124 -11.98 15.60 -9.69
CA LEU A 124 -10.61 15.05 -9.79
C LEU A 124 -10.09 14.47 -8.45
N ILE A 125 -10.53 15.00 -7.30
CA ILE A 125 -10.14 14.49 -5.98
C ILE A 125 -11.06 13.39 -5.45
N SER A 126 -12.26 13.22 -5.99
CA SER A 126 -13.25 12.27 -5.44
C SER A 126 -13.03 10.83 -5.93
N CYS A 127 -12.69 10.65 -7.19
CA CYS A 127 -12.54 9.34 -7.82
C CYS A 127 -11.27 9.30 -8.68
N ALA A 128 -10.58 8.16 -8.65
CA ALA A 128 -9.52 7.79 -9.59
C ALA A 128 -9.76 6.34 -10.00
N ASP A 129 -9.61 6.04 -11.29
CA ASP A 129 -9.61 4.67 -11.77
C ASP A 129 -8.23 4.03 -11.58
N LEU A 130 -8.10 2.79 -12.03
CA LEU A 130 -6.87 2.02 -11.87
C LEU A 130 -5.68 2.66 -12.60
N ASP A 131 -5.90 3.22 -13.78
CA ASP A 131 -4.83 3.84 -14.56
C ASP A 131 -4.32 5.12 -13.89
N ALA A 132 -5.23 5.91 -13.31
CA ALA A 132 -4.86 7.07 -12.51
C ALA A 132 -4.08 6.66 -11.23
N GLU A 133 -4.50 5.59 -10.54
CA GLU A 133 -3.78 5.09 -9.36
C GLU A 133 -2.38 4.55 -9.72
N LYS A 134 -2.24 3.84 -10.84
CA LYS A 134 -0.93 3.39 -11.36
C LYS A 134 -0.03 4.56 -11.71
N SER A 135 -0.56 5.53 -12.44
CA SER A 135 0.19 6.73 -12.85
C SER A 135 0.62 7.56 -11.64
N ALA A 136 -0.24 7.71 -10.63
CA ALA A 136 0.09 8.36 -9.38
C ALA A 136 1.21 7.63 -8.64
N ALA A 137 1.13 6.31 -8.50
CA ALA A 137 2.14 5.52 -7.80
C ALA A 137 3.52 5.65 -8.45
N LYS A 138 3.59 5.50 -9.78
CA LYS A 138 4.81 5.67 -10.54
C LYS A 138 5.40 7.07 -10.35
N PHE A 139 4.60 8.11 -10.56
CA PHE A 139 5.02 9.50 -10.44
C PHE A 139 5.55 9.82 -9.04
N PHE A 140 4.80 9.44 -7.98
CA PHE A 140 5.22 9.71 -6.62
C PHE A 140 6.49 8.95 -6.23
N CYS A 141 6.67 7.72 -6.71
CA CYS A 141 7.92 6.98 -6.56
C CYS A 141 9.09 7.73 -7.21
N GLU A 142 8.92 8.24 -8.44
CA GLU A 142 9.93 9.00 -9.18
C GLU A 142 10.35 10.30 -8.49
N ILE A 143 9.43 10.98 -7.79
CA ILE A 143 9.75 12.18 -7.01
C ILE A 143 10.17 11.87 -5.56
N GLY A 144 10.43 10.60 -5.23
CA GLY A 144 11.04 10.17 -3.97
C GLY A 144 10.07 9.88 -2.83
N LEU A 145 8.79 9.59 -3.11
CA LEU A 145 7.90 9.03 -2.10
C LEU A 145 8.06 7.52 -2.01
N GLU A 146 7.99 7.00 -0.79
CA GLU A 146 8.06 5.57 -0.50
C GLU A 146 6.67 4.95 -0.29
N TYR A 147 5.71 5.74 0.22
CA TYR A 147 4.45 5.21 0.74
C TYR A 147 3.24 6.06 0.42
N PHE A 148 2.10 5.34 0.26
CA PHE A 148 0.79 5.86 0.66
C PHE A 148 0.40 5.20 1.97
N ALA A 149 0.03 5.97 3.00
CA ALA A 149 -0.23 5.47 4.34
C ALA A 149 -1.65 5.84 4.82
N TRP A 150 -2.21 5.00 5.69
CA TRP A 150 -3.48 5.26 6.37
C TRP A 150 -3.50 4.56 7.73
N PRO A 151 -4.28 5.06 8.72
CA PRO A 151 -4.38 4.42 10.01
C PRO A 151 -5.08 3.06 9.88
N GLN A 152 -4.63 2.07 10.63
CA GLN A 152 -5.27 0.75 10.68
C GLN A 152 -6.72 0.87 11.18
N ALA A 153 -6.96 1.69 12.20
CA ALA A 153 -8.28 2.02 12.71
C ALA A 153 -8.58 3.51 12.53
N GLN A 154 -9.71 3.84 11.90
CA GLN A 154 -10.12 5.25 11.71
C GLN A 154 -10.36 5.97 13.04
N THR A 155 -10.70 5.24 14.10
CA THR A 155 -10.88 5.77 15.45
C THR A 155 -9.58 6.08 16.18
N ASN A 156 -8.43 5.61 15.64
CA ASN A 156 -7.10 5.87 16.20
C ASN A 156 -6.15 6.30 15.06
N PRO A 157 -6.21 7.55 14.61
CA PRO A 157 -5.42 8.03 13.48
C PRO A 157 -3.91 8.12 13.77
N ASP A 158 -3.50 8.06 15.03
CA ASP A 158 -2.09 8.07 15.47
C ASP A 158 -1.61 6.67 15.91
N GLY A 159 -2.44 5.66 15.74
CA GLY A 159 -2.11 4.25 16.01
C GLY A 159 -1.36 3.59 14.85
N PRO A 160 -1.27 2.24 14.87
CA PRO A 160 -0.63 1.47 13.83
C PRO A 160 -1.11 1.82 12.43
N THR A 161 -0.21 1.76 11.47
CA THR A 161 -0.48 2.13 10.08
C THR A 161 -0.52 0.93 9.16
N ASN A 162 -1.27 1.10 8.07
CA ASN A 162 -1.12 0.32 6.86
C ASN A 162 -0.44 1.20 5.80
N ARG A 163 0.36 0.58 4.94
CA ARG A 163 1.07 1.30 3.87
C ARG A 163 0.91 0.58 2.53
N VAL A 164 0.95 1.36 1.46
CA VAL A 164 1.24 0.89 0.11
C VAL A 164 2.67 1.27 -0.19
N VAL A 165 3.56 0.29 -0.35
CA VAL A 165 4.95 0.51 -0.74
C VAL A 165 4.98 0.75 -2.25
N LEU A 166 5.61 1.85 -2.67
CA LEU A 166 5.67 2.28 -4.07
C LEU A 166 6.89 1.72 -4.80
N ASN A 167 8.00 1.54 -4.09
CA ASN A 167 9.25 1.00 -4.64
C ASN A 167 9.53 -0.40 -4.06
N ILE A 168 9.28 -1.43 -4.85
CA ILE A 168 9.48 -2.83 -4.43
C ILE A 168 10.95 -3.20 -4.24
N ASP A 169 11.88 -2.52 -4.90
CA ASP A 169 13.32 -2.79 -4.77
C ASP A 169 13.86 -2.48 -3.36
N LYS A 170 13.08 -1.76 -2.56
CA LYS A 170 13.40 -1.42 -1.18
C LYS A 170 12.73 -2.33 -0.15
N ILE A 171 12.03 -3.36 -0.59
CA ILE A 171 11.42 -4.36 0.28
C ILE A 171 12.41 -5.51 0.49
N HIS A 172 12.79 -5.77 1.74
CA HIS A 172 13.60 -6.92 2.11
C HIS A 172 12.74 -7.94 2.84
N ILE A 173 12.67 -9.17 2.30
CA ILE A 173 11.99 -10.28 2.95
C ILE A 173 12.94 -10.83 4.03
N VAL A 174 12.52 -10.72 5.29
CA VAL A 174 13.27 -11.19 6.46
C VAL A 174 12.89 -12.62 6.80
N ARG A 175 11.58 -12.91 6.74
CA ARG A 175 11.03 -14.20 7.13
C ARG A 175 9.71 -14.45 6.39
N ILE A 176 9.40 -15.71 6.16
CA ILE A 176 8.10 -16.15 5.65
C ILE A 176 7.57 -17.20 6.62
N ASP A 177 6.36 -17.01 7.09
CA ASP A 177 5.63 -17.99 7.87
C ASP A 177 4.48 -18.54 7.05
N LYS A 178 4.37 -19.87 6.97
CA LYS A 178 3.13 -20.55 6.61
C LYS A 178 2.24 -20.54 7.82
N VAL A 179 0.97 -20.18 7.66
CA VAL A 179 0.03 -20.03 8.78
C VAL A 179 -1.28 -20.76 8.49
N GLU A 180 -1.99 -21.13 9.55
CA GLU A 180 -3.36 -21.63 9.46
C GLU A 180 -4.36 -20.56 9.87
N LEU A 181 -5.48 -20.52 9.15
CA LEU A 181 -6.59 -19.62 9.43
C LEU A 181 -7.84 -20.38 9.85
N ASP A 182 -8.55 -19.85 10.83
CA ASP A 182 -9.88 -20.35 11.19
C ASP A 182 -10.80 -20.33 9.96
N PRO A 183 -11.41 -21.46 9.58
CA PRO A 183 -12.15 -21.59 8.32
C PRO A 183 -13.43 -20.74 8.25
N LYS A 184 -13.92 -20.23 9.39
CA LYS A 184 -15.14 -19.42 9.46
C LYS A 184 -14.85 -17.92 9.56
N ARG A 185 -13.79 -17.56 10.29
CA ARG A 185 -13.46 -16.17 10.61
C ARG A 185 -12.25 -15.68 9.83
N PHE A 186 -11.47 -16.57 9.23
CA PHE A 186 -10.22 -16.27 8.52
C PHE A 186 -9.22 -15.50 9.40
N GLN A 187 -9.23 -15.82 10.70
CA GLN A 187 -8.30 -15.28 11.68
C GLN A 187 -7.17 -16.28 11.89
N LEU A 188 -5.98 -15.77 12.21
CA LEU A 188 -4.83 -16.58 12.55
C LEU A 188 -5.16 -17.55 13.70
N ILE A 189 -4.81 -18.83 13.53
CA ILE A 189 -4.77 -19.80 14.60
C ILE A 189 -3.42 -19.64 15.30
N GLU A 190 -3.40 -19.15 16.53
CA GLU A 190 -2.18 -18.94 17.30
C GLU A 190 -1.36 -20.23 17.45
N GLY A 191 -0.06 -20.14 17.22
CA GLY A 191 0.87 -21.26 17.30
C GLY A 191 0.88 -22.13 16.05
N SER A 192 0.19 -21.74 14.98
CA SER A 192 0.21 -22.43 13.68
C SER A 192 1.35 -21.98 12.77
N GLU A 193 2.11 -20.98 13.19
CA GLU A 193 3.18 -20.37 12.40
C GLU A 193 4.34 -21.36 12.20
N GLU A 194 4.59 -21.72 10.95
CA GLU A 194 5.69 -22.57 10.52
C GLU A 194 6.61 -21.79 9.58
N GLU A 195 7.86 -21.59 9.99
CA GLU A 195 8.84 -20.86 9.18
C GLU A 195 9.18 -21.62 7.90
N VAL A 196 9.08 -20.95 6.77
CA VAL A 196 9.45 -21.46 5.46
C VAL A 196 10.88 -21.06 5.14
N SER A 197 11.76 -22.03 4.90
CA SER A 197 13.14 -21.74 4.49
C SER A 197 13.16 -21.03 3.12
N LEU A 198 13.83 -19.87 3.05
CA LEU A 198 14.04 -19.14 1.80
C LEU A 198 14.87 -19.91 0.76
N ASP A 199 15.60 -20.94 1.21
CA ASP A 199 16.42 -21.81 0.35
C ASP A 199 15.61 -22.95 -0.26
N SER A 200 14.36 -23.16 0.16
CA SER A 200 13.56 -24.34 -0.21
C SER A 200 12.78 -24.19 -1.52
N PHE A 201 12.91 -23.06 -2.23
CA PHE A 201 12.21 -22.81 -3.51
C PHE A 201 12.92 -21.81 -4.42
#